data_cd51f8326221b87608e0a0a46cea811a
#
_entry.id   cd51f8326221b87608e0a0a46cea811a
#
_cell.length_a   1.000
_cell.length_b   1.000
_cell.length_c   1.000
_cell.angle_alpha   90.00
_cell.angle_beta   90.00
_cell.angle_gamma   90.00
#
_symmetry.space_group_name_H-M   'P 1'
#
loop_
_entity.id
_entity.type
_entity.pdbx_description
1 polymer ?
#
loop_
_entity_poly.entity_id
_entity_poly.type
_entity_poly.pdbx_seq_one_letter_code
_entity_poly.pdbx_strand_id
1 'polypeptide(L)'
;MYKRQEPNVKINLRGKKKEFFTKIGKILSIILPIEPNTSSSNQQYNTLWLSPDEWLVYFNGEDRQLFNNLSNEISKLNFGSVVDVSDQWICINIKGNNTFDLLSSGSPFNFERFKKTKNSVTQTLLNHTDVIIHHKEINEINLFVRRSFSEDLWLWIKAVSYTHLTLPTKSSG
;
A
#
# COMPACT_ATOMS: atom_id res chain seq x y z
N MET A 1 6.39 -4.78 16.31
CA MET A 1 5.46 -3.70 16.03
C MET A 1 5.58 -3.16 14.59
N TYR A 2 6.77 -2.90 14.09
CA TYR A 2 7.01 -2.40 12.76
C TYR A 2 8.23 -3.08 12.14
N LYS A 3 8.27 -3.13 10.82
CA LYS A 3 9.43 -3.60 10.09
C LYS A 3 9.39 -3.10 8.65
N ARG A 4 10.54 -3.01 8.02
CA ARG A 4 10.61 -2.86 6.59
C ARG A 4 10.19 -4.18 5.98
N GLN A 5 9.13 -4.14 5.24
CA GLN A 5 8.65 -5.31 4.52
C GLN A 5 8.82 -5.04 3.04
N GLU A 6 9.32 -6.04 2.35
CA GLU A 6 9.56 -5.92 0.93
C GLU A 6 8.66 -6.89 0.17
N PRO A 7 7.39 -6.52 -0.11
CA PRO A 7 6.82 -7.10 -1.31
C PRO A 7 7.73 -6.66 -2.44
N ASN A 8 8.32 -7.63 -3.10
CA ASN A 8 9.35 -7.32 -4.09
C ASN A 8 8.80 -6.84 -5.42
N VAL A 9 7.48 -6.89 -5.62
CA VAL A 9 6.86 -6.43 -6.86
C VAL A 9 5.77 -5.41 -6.54
N LYS A 10 5.88 -4.25 -7.20
CA LYS A 10 4.89 -3.17 -7.13
C LYS A 10 4.68 -2.66 -8.54
N ILE A 11 3.43 -2.63 -8.97
CA ILE A 11 3.07 -2.26 -10.34
C ILE A 11 2.01 -1.17 -10.28
N ASN A 12 2.22 -0.12 -11.04
CA ASN A 12 1.23 0.93 -11.21
C ASN A 12 0.41 0.64 -12.47
N LEU A 13 -0.90 0.62 -12.32
CA LEU A 13 -1.85 0.41 -13.42
C LEU A 13 -2.65 1.68 -13.65
N ARG A 14 -2.81 2.07 -14.91
CA ARG A 14 -3.70 3.16 -15.32
C ARG A 14 -4.58 2.72 -16.45
N GLY A 15 -5.88 3.04 -16.37
CA GLY A 15 -6.84 2.75 -17.41
C GLY A 15 -8.25 3.04 -16.97
N LYS A 16 -9.19 3.14 -17.91
CA LYS A 16 -10.57 3.56 -17.59
C LYS A 16 -11.65 2.69 -18.20
N LYS A 17 -11.35 2.00 -19.29
CA LYS A 17 -12.41 1.34 -20.07
C LYS A 17 -12.70 -0.05 -19.57
N LYS A 18 -13.91 -0.53 -19.85
CA LYS A 18 -14.35 -1.86 -19.45
C LYS A 18 -13.39 -2.95 -19.91
N GLU A 19 -12.83 -2.83 -21.10
CA GLU A 19 -11.85 -3.77 -21.62
C GLU A 19 -10.62 -3.87 -20.72
N PHE A 20 -10.13 -2.72 -20.26
CA PHE A 20 -9.02 -2.67 -19.33
C PHE A 20 -9.34 -3.45 -18.05
N PHE A 21 -10.49 -3.14 -17.44
CA PHE A 21 -10.91 -3.84 -16.20
C PHE A 21 -11.04 -5.35 -16.42
N THR A 22 -11.59 -5.75 -17.55
CA THR A 22 -11.78 -7.17 -17.85
C THR A 22 -10.45 -7.88 -18.03
N LYS A 23 -9.51 -7.29 -18.75
CA LYS A 23 -8.19 -7.89 -18.97
C LYS A 23 -7.39 -8.00 -17.68
N ILE A 24 -7.36 -6.94 -16.89
CA ILE A 24 -6.65 -6.94 -15.61
C ILE A 24 -7.30 -7.97 -14.66
N GLY A 25 -8.62 -7.97 -14.59
CA GLY A 25 -9.34 -8.92 -13.73
C GLY A 25 -9.07 -10.37 -14.07
N LYS A 26 -8.95 -10.70 -15.35
CA LYS A 26 -8.62 -12.06 -15.79
C LYS A 26 -7.21 -12.46 -15.36
N ILE A 27 -6.25 -11.56 -15.52
CA ILE A 27 -4.85 -11.86 -15.23
C ILE A 27 -4.63 -12.02 -13.74
N LEU A 28 -5.21 -11.13 -12.93
CA LEU A 28 -5.02 -11.12 -11.48
C LEU A 28 -6.00 -12.02 -10.74
N SER A 29 -7.08 -12.45 -11.38
CA SER A 29 -8.20 -13.13 -10.72
C SER A 29 -8.78 -12.27 -9.59
N ILE A 30 -8.87 -10.98 -9.83
CA ILE A 30 -9.38 -9.99 -8.88
C ILE A 30 -10.26 -9.00 -9.66
N ILE A 31 -11.34 -8.56 -9.03
CA ILE A 31 -12.10 -7.42 -9.52
C ILE A 31 -11.41 -6.17 -8.97
N LEU A 32 -10.90 -5.31 -9.85
CA LEU A 32 -10.26 -4.07 -9.41
C LEU A 32 -11.26 -3.23 -8.62
N PRO A 33 -10.84 -2.66 -7.49
CA PRO A 33 -11.73 -1.82 -6.70
C PRO A 33 -12.08 -0.54 -7.47
N ILE A 34 -13.35 -0.20 -7.50
CA ILE A 34 -13.84 1.00 -8.16
C ILE A 34 -14.32 2.06 -7.19
N GLU A 35 -14.58 1.67 -5.94
CA GLU A 35 -14.93 2.63 -4.91
C GLU A 35 -13.68 3.33 -4.37
N PRO A 36 -13.76 4.65 -4.17
CA PRO A 36 -12.61 5.39 -3.67
C PRO A 36 -12.06 4.83 -2.36
N ASN A 37 -10.74 4.78 -2.27
CA ASN A 37 -10.03 4.44 -1.06
C ASN A 37 -10.30 3.03 -0.55
N THR A 38 -10.53 2.10 -1.47
CA THR A 38 -10.71 0.68 -1.16
C THR A 38 -9.64 -0.17 -1.82
N SER A 39 -9.58 -1.42 -1.40
CA SER A 39 -8.67 -2.41 -1.98
C SER A 39 -9.38 -3.73 -2.19
N SER A 40 -8.83 -4.55 -3.06
CA SER A 40 -9.24 -5.94 -3.26
C SER A 40 -7.99 -6.81 -3.22
N SER A 41 -8.11 -7.97 -2.62
CA SER A 41 -6.98 -8.88 -2.47
C SER A 41 -7.42 -10.32 -2.67
N ASN A 42 -6.48 -11.14 -3.12
CA ASN A 42 -6.62 -12.58 -3.08
C ASN A 42 -5.37 -13.15 -2.40
N GLN A 43 -5.15 -14.47 -2.51
CA GLN A 43 -4.02 -15.10 -1.85
C GLN A 43 -2.66 -14.61 -2.37
N GLN A 44 -2.63 -14.08 -3.57
CA GLN A 44 -1.39 -13.73 -4.25
C GLN A 44 -1.19 -12.23 -4.41
N TYR A 45 -2.25 -11.49 -4.76
CA TYR A 45 -2.14 -10.09 -5.15
C TYR A 45 -2.95 -9.19 -4.24
N ASN A 46 -2.47 -7.94 -4.10
CA ASN A 46 -3.20 -6.85 -3.45
C ASN A 46 -3.35 -5.72 -4.47
N THR A 47 -4.56 -5.21 -4.62
CA THR A 47 -4.83 -4.10 -5.54
C THR A 47 -5.43 -2.94 -4.75
N LEU A 48 -4.79 -1.78 -4.84
CA LEU A 48 -5.16 -0.57 -4.10
C LEU A 48 -5.70 0.47 -5.06
N TRP A 49 -6.88 0.99 -4.78
CA TRP A 49 -7.44 2.12 -5.51
C TRP A 49 -6.67 3.39 -5.15
N LEU A 50 -6.12 4.09 -6.14
CA LEU A 50 -5.42 5.36 -5.92
C LEU A 50 -6.18 6.53 -6.51
N SER A 51 -6.87 6.32 -7.62
CA SER A 51 -7.71 7.31 -8.27
C SER A 51 -8.70 6.56 -9.18
N PRO A 52 -9.69 7.24 -9.77
CA PRO A 52 -10.65 6.55 -10.65
C PRO A 52 -10.03 5.80 -11.81
N ASP A 53 -8.81 6.12 -12.18
CA ASP A 53 -8.12 5.48 -13.29
C ASP A 53 -6.74 4.95 -12.92
N GLU A 54 -6.45 4.76 -11.63
CA GLU A 54 -5.12 4.36 -11.19
C GLU A 54 -5.19 3.40 -10.01
N TRP A 55 -4.38 2.35 -10.07
CA TRP A 55 -4.26 1.33 -9.02
C TRP A 55 -2.79 0.98 -8.78
N LEU A 56 -2.49 0.62 -7.54
CA LEU A 56 -1.21 0.00 -7.18
C LEU A 56 -1.46 -1.48 -6.91
N VAL A 57 -0.72 -2.34 -7.58
CA VAL A 57 -0.72 -3.78 -7.34
C VAL A 57 0.58 -4.13 -6.66
N TYR A 58 0.51 -4.88 -5.55
CA TYR A 58 1.74 -5.33 -4.91
C TYR A 58 1.61 -6.78 -4.44
N PHE A 59 2.74 -7.48 -4.44
CA PHE A 59 2.81 -8.88 -4.05
C PHE A 59 4.25 -9.34 -3.92
N ASN A 60 4.44 -10.53 -3.36
CA ASN A 60 5.74 -11.20 -3.37
C ASN A 60 5.79 -12.20 -4.54
N GLY A 61 6.81 -12.11 -5.35
CA GLY A 61 7.02 -13.00 -6.48
C GLY A 61 8.46 -12.95 -6.94
N GLU A 62 8.90 -14.01 -7.60
CA GLU A 62 10.29 -14.11 -8.01
C GLU A 62 10.49 -13.88 -9.50
N ASP A 63 9.44 -14.01 -10.29
CA ASP A 63 9.56 -13.79 -11.73
C ASP A 63 8.78 -12.55 -12.15
N ARG A 64 9.12 -12.06 -13.32
CA ARG A 64 8.50 -10.86 -13.88
C ARG A 64 7.39 -11.21 -14.87
N GLN A 65 6.96 -12.45 -14.85
CA GLN A 65 5.99 -12.93 -15.84
C GLN A 65 4.66 -12.19 -15.72
N LEU A 66 4.22 -11.91 -14.50
CA LEU A 66 3.01 -11.14 -14.32
C LEU A 66 3.10 -9.76 -14.95
N PHE A 67 4.20 -9.05 -14.71
CA PHE A 67 4.41 -7.74 -15.29
C PHE A 67 4.39 -7.82 -16.82
N ASN A 68 5.07 -8.81 -17.38
CA ASN A 68 5.13 -9.01 -18.83
C ASN A 68 3.74 -9.32 -19.40
N ASN A 69 2.97 -10.17 -18.73
CA ASN A 69 1.61 -10.51 -19.16
C ASN A 69 0.70 -9.28 -19.13
N LEU A 70 0.74 -8.51 -18.05
CA LEU A 70 -0.04 -7.27 -17.94
C LEU A 70 0.36 -6.28 -19.01
N SER A 71 1.65 -6.08 -19.19
CA SER A 71 2.18 -5.15 -20.17
C SER A 71 1.77 -5.53 -21.59
N ASN A 72 1.89 -6.80 -21.94
CA ASN A 72 1.51 -7.31 -23.24
C ASN A 72 0.02 -7.12 -23.53
N GLU A 73 -0.83 -7.47 -22.56
CA GLU A 73 -2.28 -7.37 -22.76
C GLU A 73 -2.75 -5.92 -22.80
N ILE A 74 -2.17 -5.05 -22.00
CA ILE A 74 -2.56 -3.64 -22.00
C ILE A 74 -2.03 -2.90 -23.23
N SER A 75 -0.86 -3.29 -23.74
CA SER A 75 -0.31 -2.67 -24.95
C SER A 75 -1.18 -2.93 -26.19
N LYS A 76 -2.02 -3.97 -26.17
CA LYS A 76 -2.98 -4.25 -27.26
C LYS A 76 -4.15 -3.27 -27.25
N LEU A 77 -4.35 -2.57 -26.14
CA LEU A 77 -5.35 -1.53 -26.04
C LEU A 77 -4.69 -0.20 -26.40
N ASN A 78 -5.43 0.69 -27.02
CA ASN A 78 -4.90 2.01 -27.34
C ASN A 78 -5.01 2.98 -26.16
N PHE A 79 -5.10 2.46 -24.95
CA PHE A 79 -5.24 3.24 -23.73
C PHE A 79 -4.76 2.39 -22.54
N GLY A 80 -4.37 3.09 -21.49
CA GLY A 80 -3.88 2.44 -20.28
C GLY A 80 -2.38 2.25 -20.27
N SER A 81 -1.84 2.00 -19.09
CA SER A 81 -0.41 1.77 -18.91
C SER A 81 -0.16 0.83 -17.74
N VAL A 82 0.96 0.14 -17.83
CA VAL A 82 1.48 -0.75 -16.78
C VAL A 82 2.93 -0.36 -16.56
N VAL A 83 3.26 0.06 -15.35
CA VAL A 83 4.62 0.51 -15.02
C VAL A 83 5.12 -0.26 -13.80
N ASP A 84 6.31 -0.83 -13.91
CA ASP A 84 6.98 -1.44 -12.77
C ASP A 84 7.55 -0.34 -11.89
N VAL A 85 7.02 -0.24 -10.68
CA VAL A 85 7.43 0.77 -9.70
C VAL A 85 8.06 0.11 -8.47
N SER A 86 8.53 -1.12 -8.61
CA SER A 86 9.07 -1.91 -7.50
C SER A 86 10.23 -1.20 -6.80
N ASP A 87 11.07 -0.51 -7.55
CA ASP A 87 12.22 0.21 -7.00
C ASP A 87 11.90 1.62 -6.53
N GLN A 88 10.72 2.14 -6.85
CA GLN A 88 10.33 3.50 -6.47
C GLN A 88 9.68 3.59 -5.10
N TRP A 89 9.02 2.52 -4.67
CA TRP A 89 8.30 2.47 -3.42
C TRP A 89 8.91 1.47 -2.45
N ILE A 90 9.02 1.87 -1.20
CA ILE A 90 9.41 0.98 -0.10
C ILE A 90 8.17 0.72 0.74
N CYS A 91 7.96 -0.53 1.10
CA CYS A 91 6.87 -0.91 1.98
C CYS A 91 7.36 -1.04 3.41
N ILE A 92 6.62 -0.46 4.34
CA ILE A 92 6.84 -0.60 5.77
C ILE A 92 5.60 -1.21 6.36
N ASN A 93 5.74 -2.35 7.02
CA ASN A 93 4.65 -3.01 7.73
C ASN A 93 4.65 -2.53 9.18
N ILE A 94 3.50 -2.05 9.65
CA ILE A 94 3.31 -1.64 11.03
C ILE A 94 2.18 -2.47 11.62
N LYS A 95 2.43 -3.10 12.75
CA LYS A 95 1.52 -4.05 13.36
C LYS A 95 1.56 -3.92 14.88
N GLY A 96 0.40 -3.95 15.51
CA GLY A 96 0.26 -3.89 16.96
C GLY A 96 -0.86 -2.96 17.39
N ASN A 97 -1.17 -2.99 18.68
CA ASN A 97 -2.29 -2.26 19.25
C ASN A 97 -2.16 -0.74 19.09
N ASN A 98 -0.94 -0.25 19.00
CA ASN A 98 -0.67 1.20 18.93
C ASN A 98 -0.41 1.69 17.50
N THR A 99 -0.70 0.87 16.50
CA THR A 99 -0.44 1.22 15.10
C THR A 99 -1.09 2.55 14.70
N PHE A 100 -2.38 2.70 14.99
CA PHE A 100 -3.11 3.90 14.59
C PHE A 100 -2.78 5.11 15.46
N ASP A 101 -2.36 4.90 16.70
CA ASP A 101 -1.85 5.99 17.54
C ASP A 101 -0.55 6.56 16.96
N LEU A 102 0.33 5.67 16.50
CA LEU A 102 1.56 6.08 15.81
C LEU A 102 1.24 6.89 14.56
N LEU A 103 0.35 6.38 13.72
CA LEU A 103 -0.01 7.06 12.48
C LEU A 103 -0.64 8.43 12.76
N SER A 104 -1.52 8.50 13.75
CA SER A 104 -2.20 9.75 14.11
C SER A 104 -1.25 10.80 14.65
N SER A 105 -0.14 10.39 15.24
CA SER A 105 0.83 11.32 15.79
C SER A 105 1.61 12.11 14.73
N GLY A 106 1.63 11.62 13.50
CA GLY A 106 2.37 12.28 12.42
C GLY A 106 1.58 12.56 11.15
N SER A 107 0.26 12.34 11.17
CA SER A 107 -0.58 12.51 9.99
C SER A 107 -1.78 13.40 10.30
N PRO A 108 -2.19 14.27 9.36
CA PRO A 108 -3.42 15.04 9.50
C PRO A 108 -4.68 14.23 9.23
N PHE A 109 -4.54 13.00 8.74
CA PHE A 109 -5.67 12.14 8.39
C PHE A 109 -6.37 11.64 9.66
N ASN A 110 -7.71 11.59 9.63
CA ASN A 110 -8.50 11.05 10.73
C ASN A 110 -8.69 9.55 10.50
N PHE A 111 -8.03 8.74 11.32
CA PHE A 111 -8.04 7.27 11.18
C PHE A 111 -9.21 6.59 11.90
N GLU A 112 -10.16 7.32 12.51
CA GLU A 112 -11.22 6.71 13.30
C GLU A 112 -12.09 5.73 12.50
N ARG A 113 -12.48 6.10 11.29
CA ARG A 113 -13.22 5.22 10.40
C ARG A 113 -12.31 4.18 9.76
N PHE A 114 -11.14 4.63 9.36
CA PHE A 114 -10.15 3.81 8.66
C PHE A 114 -9.77 2.58 9.49
N LYS A 115 -9.52 2.76 10.78
CA LYS A 115 -9.08 1.66 11.64
C LYS A 115 -10.18 0.62 11.88
N LYS A 116 -11.44 0.98 11.63
CA LYS A 116 -12.59 0.08 11.79
C LYS A 116 -12.96 -0.63 10.50
N THR A 117 -12.36 -0.25 9.38
CA THR A 117 -12.73 -0.75 8.06
C THR A 117 -11.54 -1.42 7.40
N LYS A 118 -11.51 -2.74 7.46
CA LYS A 118 -10.48 -3.53 6.78
C LYS A 118 -10.54 -3.27 5.27
N ASN A 119 -9.39 -3.35 4.62
CA ASN A 119 -9.21 -3.12 3.19
C ASN A 119 -9.31 -1.66 2.75
N SER A 120 -9.34 -0.73 3.69
CA SER A 120 -9.30 0.69 3.38
C SER A 120 -7.91 1.12 2.92
N VAL A 121 -7.88 2.13 2.05
CA VAL A 121 -6.66 2.72 1.52
C VAL A 121 -6.75 4.22 1.72
N THR A 122 -5.65 4.85 2.06
CA THR A 122 -5.57 6.31 2.06
C THR A 122 -4.24 6.77 1.53
N GLN A 123 -4.25 7.93 0.91
CA GLN A 123 -3.06 8.66 0.50
C GLN A 123 -3.02 9.92 1.34
N THR A 124 -1.98 10.06 2.14
CA THR A 124 -1.88 11.16 3.09
C THR A 124 -0.42 11.49 3.36
N LEU A 125 -0.18 12.34 4.34
CA LEU A 125 1.17 12.65 4.82
C LEU A 125 1.42 11.90 6.12
N LEU A 126 2.66 11.44 6.29
CA LEU A 126 3.16 10.95 7.57
C LEU A 126 4.52 11.57 7.79
N ASN A 127 4.66 12.35 8.87
CA ASN A 127 5.86 13.14 9.14
C ASN A 127 6.26 13.97 7.92
N HIS A 128 5.29 14.68 7.34
CA HIS A 128 5.46 15.56 6.17
C HIS A 128 5.84 14.86 4.87
N THR A 129 5.76 13.54 4.83
CA THR A 129 6.12 12.73 3.66
C THR A 129 4.87 12.07 3.08
N ASP A 130 4.73 12.10 1.76
CA ASP A 130 3.61 11.45 1.07
C ASP A 130 3.70 9.94 1.22
N VAL A 131 2.60 9.34 1.64
CA VAL A 131 2.50 7.89 1.82
C VAL A 131 1.18 7.35 1.29
N ILE A 132 1.20 6.05 0.96
CA ILE A 132 -0.01 5.26 0.70
C ILE A 132 -0.13 4.27 1.84
N ILE A 133 -1.29 4.20 2.48
CA ILE A 133 -1.52 3.29 3.62
C ILE A 133 -2.63 2.31 3.26
N HIS A 134 -2.33 1.03 3.40
CA HIS A 134 -3.28 -0.07 3.17
C HIS A 134 -3.57 -0.77 4.49
N HIS A 135 -4.84 -0.77 4.91
CA HIS A 135 -5.29 -1.44 6.12
C HIS A 135 -5.51 -2.93 5.81
N LYS A 136 -4.54 -3.75 6.14
CA LYS A 136 -4.55 -5.18 5.79
C LYS A 136 -5.37 -6.03 6.75
N GLU A 137 -5.07 -5.91 8.01
CA GLU A 137 -5.71 -6.70 9.08
C GLU A 137 -5.92 -5.82 10.30
N ILE A 138 -6.59 -6.35 11.31
CA ILE A 138 -6.78 -5.63 12.58
C ILE A 138 -5.43 -5.19 13.13
N ASN A 139 -5.28 -3.91 13.38
CA ASN A 139 -4.04 -3.32 13.92
C ASN A 139 -2.80 -3.59 13.06
N GLU A 140 -3.01 -3.78 11.76
CA GLU A 140 -1.90 -4.00 10.83
C GLU A 140 -2.09 -3.21 9.55
N ILE A 141 -1.09 -2.42 9.16
CA ILE A 141 -1.09 -1.69 7.90
C ILE A 141 0.19 -1.95 7.13
N ASN A 142 0.11 -1.82 5.80
CA ASN A 142 1.26 -1.68 4.95
C ASN A 142 1.31 -0.25 4.46
N LEU A 143 2.45 0.39 4.64
CA LEU A 143 2.68 1.77 4.27
C LEU A 143 3.70 1.81 3.15
N PHE A 144 3.40 2.58 2.10
CA PHE A 144 4.31 2.76 0.98
C PHE A 144 4.81 4.20 0.97
N VAL A 145 6.12 4.34 0.89
CA VAL A 145 6.81 5.62 0.84
C VAL A 145 7.82 5.60 -0.30
N ARG A 146 8.06 6.74 -0.93
CA ARG A 146 9.08 6.83 -1.97
C ARG A 146 10.44 6.45 -1.41
N ARG A 147 11.22 5.71 -2.20
CA ARG A 147 12.54 5.24 -1.77
C ARG A 147 13.42 6.35 -1.22
N SER A 148 13.42 7.51 -1.87
CA SER A 148 14.27 8.64 -1.46
C SER A 148 13.92 9.20 -0.08
N PHE A 149 12.71 8.95 0.43
CA PHE A 149 12.26 9.41 1.74
C PHE A 149 12.16 8.28 2.76
N SER A 150 12.45 7.05 2.35
CA SER A 150 12.16 5.87 3.17
C SER A 150 13.02 5.80 4.43
N GLU A 151 14.28 6.19 4.34
CA GLU A 151 15.19 6.12 5.49
C GLU A 151 14.78 7.09 6.59
N ASP A 152 14.50 8.33 6.21
CA ASP A 152 14.05 9.36 7.17
C ASP A 152 12.75 8.95 7.84
N LEU A 153 11.80 8.44 7.06
CA LEU A 153 10.51 8.01 7.62
C LEU A 153 10.69 6.81 8.53
N TRP A 154 11.52 5.87 8.15
CA TRP A 154 11.83 4.68 8.98
C TRP A 154 12.40 5.10 10.34
N LEU A 155 13.35 6.04 10.33
CA LEU A 155 13.94 6.56 11.56
C LEU A 155 12.91 7.26 12.44
N TRP A 156 12.01 8.02 11.83
CA TRP A 156 10.93 8.67 12.58
C TRP A 156 9.99 7.65 13.21
N ILE A 157 9.60 6.62 12.46
CA ILE A 157 8.73 5.56 12.98
C ILE A 157 9.38 4.88 14.17
N LYS A 158 10.67 4.56 14.07
CA LYS A 158 11.43 3.96 15.17
C LYS A 158 11.42 4.86 16.40
N ALA A 159 11.71 6.13 16.22
CA ALA A 159 11.79 7.08 17.32
C ALA A 159 10.44 7.22 18.01
N VAL A 160 9.36 7.37 17.26
CA VAL A 160 8.02 7.53 17.82
C VAL A 160 7.57 6.26 18.52
N SER A 161 7.77 5.11 17.91
CA SER A 161 7.43 3.83 18.54
C SER A 161 8.12 3.67 19.87
N TYR A 162 9.40 3.98 19.92
CA TYR A 162 10.21 3.77 21.09
C TYR A 162 9.86 4.76 22.20
N THR A 163 9.70 6.04 21.85
CA THR A 163 9.54 7.09 22.87
C THR A 163 8.11 7.28 23.34
N HIS A 164 7.12 7.02 22.49
CA HIS A 164 5.72 7.34 22.80
C HIS A 164 4.83 6.14 23.01
N LEU A 165 5.11 5.01 22.35
CA LEU A 165 4.20 3.88 22.34
C LEU A 165 4.71 2.66 23.09
N THR A 166 6.03 2.48 23.16
CA THR A 166 6.60 1.30 23.81
C THR A 166 7.21 1.59 25.16
N LEU A 167 7.56 2.82 25.44
CA LEU A 167 8.22 3.19 26.67
C LEU A 167 7.43 2.84 27.93
N PRO A 168 6.12 3.10 28.02
CA PRO A 168 5.36 2.75 29.22
C PRO A 168 5.43 1.26 29.52
N THR A 169 5.32 0.43 28.52
CA THR A 169 5.43 -1.03 28.67
C THR A 169 6.81 -1.42 29.14
N LYS A 170 7.82 -0.82 28.57
CA LYS A 170 9.21 -1.10 28.90
C LYS A 170 9.54 -0.65 30.30
N SER A 171 9.08 0.51 30.72
CA SER A 171 9.40 1.05 32.06
C SER A 171 8.69 0.30 33.14
N SER A 172 7.56 -0.30 32.86
CA SER A 172 6.80 -1.07 33.82
C SER A 172 7.23 -2.52 33.86
N GLY A 173 8.01 -2.89 32.92
CA GLY A 173 8.49 -4.27 32.84
C GLY A 173 9.94 -4.32 32.70
#